data_f4b25cf420edc39316b9d1367598440a
#
_entry.id   f4b25cf420edc39316b9d1367598440a
#
_cell.length_a   1.000
_cell.length_b   1.000
_cell.length_c   1.000
_cell.angle_alpha   90.00
_cell.angle_beta   90.00
_cell.angle_gamma   90.00
#
_symmetry.space_group_name_H-M   'P 1'
#
loop_
_entity.id
_entity.type
_entity.pdbx_description
1 polymer ?
#
loop_
_entity_poly.entity_id
_entity_poly.type
_entity_poly.pdbx_seq_one_letter_code
_entity_poly.pdbx_strand_id
1 'polypeptide(L)'
;MKLRETIMKLVFLIAACCSVLAVALICIFLFMNGVPAIFKIGPLKFLTGTVWKPGNNIFGILPMIVGSICVTGLAILMGVSVAILTSVFLSRYCPKKFYGICKSGINLMAGIPSIVYGFFGLVVIVPLMAQLTGKNGNTMLTASILLAVMILPTVVGVTESAITSVPESYYEASLGLGATHSQSVFFAVVPAAKSGILAGIVLGIGRAIGETMAVIMIAGNQPRMPKGITEGLRTMTANIVLEMGYASGLHREALIATGVVLFVFILLINLSVSMLNRRVHYGD
;
A
#
# COMPACT_ATOMS: atom_id res chain seq x y z
N MET A 1 9.28 16.98 40.08
CA MET A 1 8.67 15.99 39.21
C MET A 1 7.43 16.53 38.50
N LYS A 2 6.42 17.05 39.18
CA LYS A 2 5.15 17.56 38.59
C LYS A 2 5.32 18.58 37.44
N LEU A 3 6.27 19.54 37.55
CA LEU A 3 6.47 20.56 36.52
C LEU A 3 6.97 19.95 35.19
N ARG A 4 7.91 18.98 35.22
CA ARG A 4 8.41 18.28 34.03
C ARG A 4 7.29 17.46 33.36
N GLU A 5 6.46 16.79 34.15
CA GLU A 5 5.32 16.01 33.60
C GLU A 5 4.30 16.94 32.96
N THR A 6 4.02 18.12 33.55
CA THR A 6 3.09 19.08 32.94
C THR A 6 3.63 19.66 31.66
N ILE A 7 4.92 19.99 31.59
CA ILE A 7 5.56 20.48 30.36
C ILE A 7 5.51 19.39 29.27
N MET A 8 5.85 18.15 29.60
CA MET A 8 5.80 17.04 28.64
C MET A 8 4.36 16.78 28.11
N LYS A 9 3.36 16.82 28.98
CA LYS A 9 1.94 16.72 28.56
C LYS A 9 1.56 17.82 27.57
N LEU A 10 1.97 19.07 27.87
CA LEU A 10 1.70 20.21 26.99
C LEU A 10 2.38 20.05 25.62
N VAL A 11 3.67 19.65 25.64
CA VAL A 11 4.41 19.38 24.37
C VAL A 11 3.74 18.30 23.52
N PHE A 12 3.35 17.18 24.14
CA PHE A 12 2.65 16.12 23.42
C PHE A 12 1.27 16.55 22.91
N LEU A 13 0.54 17.34 23.71
CA LEU A 13 -0.75 17.89 23.30
C LEU A 13 -0.59 18.81 22.08
N ILE A 14 0.38 19.73 22.13
CA ILE A 14 0.67 20.63 20.99
C ILE A 14 1.06 19.83 19.76
N ALA A 15 1.95 18.85 19.89
CA ALA A 15 2.37 18.00 18.77
C ALA A 15 1.17 17.23 18.15
N ALA A 16 0.30 16.68 18.98
CA ALA A 16 -0.91 16.00 18.54
C ALA A 16 -1.86 16.97 17.82
N CYS A 17 -2.12 18.15 18.40
CA CYS A 17 -2.96 19.18 17.78
C CYS A 17 -2.38 19.65 16.44
N CYS A 18 -1.08 19.88 16.35
CA CYS A 18 -0.41 20.26 15.10
C CYS A 18 -0.56 19.18 14.02
N SER A 19 -0.42 17.90 14.38
CA SER A 19 -0.58 16.79 13.44
C SER A 19 -2.01 16.71 12.89
N VAL A 20 -3.02 16.81 13.78
CA VAL A 20 -4.43 16.79 13.36
C VAL A 20 -4.76 18.01 12.50
N LEU A 21 -4.28 19.19 12.90
CA LEU A 21 -4.48 20.43 12.14
C LEU A 21 -3.87 20.33 10.74
N ALA A 22 -2.65 19.82 10.61
CA ALA A 22 -1.98 19.65 9.33
C ALA A 22 -2.79 18.74 8.39
N VAL A 23 -3.27 17.59 8.88
CA VAL A 23 -4.11 16.68 8.08
C VAL A 23 -5.42 17.35 7.70
N ALA A 24 -6.08 18.07 8.63
CA ALA A 24 -7.32 18.79 8.35
C ALA A 24 -7.12 19.85 7.26
N LEU A 25 -6.04 20.64 7.34
CA LEU A 25 -5.72 21.64 6.31
C LEU A 25 -5.47 21.02 4.94
N ILE A 26 -4.75 19.89 4.87
CA ILE A 26 -4.55 19.15 3.61
C ILE A 26 -5.90 18.67 3.04
N CYS A 27 -6.77 18.10 3.88
CA CYS A 27 -8.09 17.66 3.44
C CYS A 27 -8.93 18.83 2.94
N ILE A 28 -9.01 19.95 3.69
CA ILE A 28 -9.75 21.15 3.32
C ILE A 28 -9.24 21.67 1.97
N PHE A 29 -7.93 21.85 1.82
CA PHE A 29 -7.32 22.30 0.57
C PHE A 29 -7.68 21.38 -0.61
N LEU A 30 -7.55 20.07 -0.41
CA LEU A 30 -7.81 19.06 -1.44
C LEU A 30 -9.27 19.11 -1.90
N PHE A 31 -10.22 19.13 -0.95
CA PHE A 31 -11.65 19.15 -1.28
C PHE A 31 -12.12 20.50 -1.84
N MET A 32 -11.64 21.62 -1.29
CA MET A 32 -12.02 22.95 -1.79
C MET A 32 -11.57 23.22 -3.24
N ASN A 33 -10.43 22.65 -3.65
CA ASN A 33 -9.91 22.85 -5.00
C ASN A 33 -10.33 21.70 -5.95
N GLY A 34 -10.41 20.46 -5.49
CA GLY A 34 -10.65 19.31 -6.33
C GLY A 34 -12.14 19.06 -6.63
N VAL A 35 -13.03 19.26 -5.65
CA VAL A 35 -14.46 18.99 -5.85
C VAL A 35 -15.09 19.94 -6.89
N PRO A 36 -14.84 21.27 -6.86
CA PRO A 36 -15.33 22.15 -7.92
C PRO A 36 -14.86 21.75 -9.32
N ALA A 37 -13.62 21.26 -9.45
CA ALA A 37 -13.10 20.79 -10.73
C ALA A 37 -13.85 19.57 -11.26
N ILE A 38 -14.22 18.62 -10.39
CA ILE A 38 -15.04 17.46 -10.76
C ILE A 38 -16.38 17.92 -11.34
N PHE A 39 -17.02 18.91 -10.73
CA PHE A 39 -18.29 19.46 -11.24
C PHE A 39 -18.11 20.25 -12.54
N LYS A 40 -17.03 21.03 -12.70
CA LYS A 40 -16.73 21.77 -13.94
C LYS A 40 -16.52 20.81 -15.14
N ILE A 41 -15.81 19.69 -14.93
CA ILE A 41 -15.54 18.69 -15.98
C ILE A 41 -16.77 17.81 -16.24
N GLY A 42 -17.57 17.60 -15.22
CA GLY A 42 -18.69 16.67 -15.16
C GLY A 42 -18.29 15.35 -14.47
N PRO A 43 -18.94 15.00 -13.34
CA PRO A 43 -18.53 13.86 -12.50
C PRO A 43 -18.44 12.54 -13.26
N LEU A 44 -19.42 12.23 -14.09
CA LEU A 44 -19.43 11.00 -14.90
C LEU A 44 -18.30 10.99 -15.94
N LYS A 45 -18.11 12.12 -16.67
CA LYS A 45 -17.04 12.22 -17.67
C LYS A 45 -15.66 12.10 -17.04
N PHE A 46 -15.48 12.68 -15.85
CA PHE A 46 -14.22 12.59 -15.11
C PHE A 46 -13.92 11.17 -14.62
N LEU A 47 -14.87 10.53 -13.94
CA LEU A 47 -14.65 9.22 -13.33
C LEU A 47 -14.66 8.07 -14.34
N THR A 48 -15.54 8.09 -15.35
CA THR A 48 -15.72 7.01 -16.32
C THR A 48 -15.04 7.24 -17.65
N GLY A 49 -14.53 8.45 -17.88
CA GLY A 49 -13.80 8.78 -19.11
C GLY A 49 -12.53 7.94 -19.26
N THR A 50 -12.32 7.41 -20.46
CA THR A 50 -11.18 6.54 -20.80
C THR A 50 -10.01 7.27 -21.45
N VAL A 51 -10.15 8.55 -21.70
CA VAL A 51 -9.16 9.37 -22.41
C VAL A 51 -8.69 10.51 -21.51
N TRP A 52 -7.37 10.62 -21.37
CA TRP A 52 -6.70 11.71 -20.69
C TRP A 52 -5.87 12.51 -21.71
N LYS A 53 -6.36 13.68 -22.12
CA LYS A 53 -5.70 14.61 -23.05
C LYS A 53 -5.90 16.06 -22.59
N PRO A 54 -5.07 16.55 -21.65
CA PRO A 54 -5.21 17.90 -21.10
C PRO A 54 -5.20 19.02 -22.14
N GLY A 55 -4.40 18.88 -23.21
CA GLY A 55 -4.35 19.85 -24.31
C GLY A 55 -5.68 20.07 -25.04
N ASN A 56 -6.60 19.10 -24.94
CA ASN A 56 -7.94 19.16 -25.53
C ASN A 56 -9.03 19.33 -24.46
N ASN A 57 -8.65 19.65 -23.22
CA ASN A 57 -9.55 19.70 -22.04
C ASN A 57 -10.36 18.41 -21.79
N ILE A 58 -9.78 17.23 -22.09
CA ILE A 58 -10.38 15.92 -21.85
C ILE A 58 -9.67 15.28 -20.64
N PHE A 59 -10.40 15.06 -19.55
CA PHE A 59 -9.87 14.62 -18.26
C PHE A 59 -10.59 13.35 -17.75
N GLY A 60 -10.46 12.23 -18.46
CA GLY A 60 -10.99 10.94 -18.01
C GLY A 60 -9.95 10.17 -17.21
N ILE A 61 -10.24 9.82 -15.94
CA ILE A 61 -9.30 9.15 -15.02
C ILE A 61 -9.52 7.63 -14.87
N LEU A 62 -10.50 7.06 -15.55
CA LEU A 62 -10.80 5.63 -15.43
C LEU A 62 -9.57 4.73 -15.67
N PRO A 63 -8.71 4.98 -16.68
CA PRO A 63 -7.51 4.17 -16.88
C PRO A 63 -6.56 4.18 -15.69
N MET A 64 -6.43 5.33 -15.00
CA MET A 64 -5.57 5.48 -13.83
C MET A 64 -6.16 4.79 -12.59
N ILE A 65 -7.49 4.83 -12.43
CA ILE A 65 -8.19 4.09 -11.37
C ILE A 65 -7.96 2.59 -11.56
N VAL A 66 -8.26 2.07 -12.76
CA VAL A 66 -8.06 0.64 -13.08
C VAL A 66 -6.59 0.25 -12.97
N GLY A 67 -5.68 1.09 -13.48
CA GLY A 67 -4.25 0.90 -13.35
C GLY A 67 -3.79 0.77 -11.90
N SER A 68 -4.24 1.66 -11.02
CA SER A 68 -3.93 1.61 -9.58
C SER A 68 -4.47 0.33 -8.93
N ILE A 69 -5.71 -0.05 -9.22
CA ILE A 69 -6.33 -1.27 -8.68
C ILE A 69 -5.59 -2.53 -9.14
N CYS A 70 -5.29 -2.63 -10.43
CA CYS A 70 -4.63 -3.83 -10.99
C CYS A 70 -3.21 -4.01 -10.47
N VAL A 71 -2.39 -2.94 -10.47
CA VAL A 71 -1.01 -3.01 -9.94
C VAL A 71 -1.01 -3.37 -8.46
N THR A 72 -1.86 -2.69 -7.67
CA THR A 72 -1.96 -2.95 -6.24
C THR A 72 -2.50 -4.35 -5.96
N GLY A 73 -3.54 -4.78 -6.67
CA GLY A 73 -4.13 -6.11 -6.50
C GLY A 73 -3.12 -7.23 -6.77
N LEU A 74 -2.37 -7.13 -7.87
CA LEU A 74 -1.32 -8.10 -8.18
C LEU A 74 -0.17 -8.05 -7.16
N ALA A 75 0.24 -6.85 -6.73
CA ALA A 75 1.29 -6.70 -5.71
C ALA A 75 0.89 -7.31 -4.37
N ILE A 76 -0.37 -7.13 -3.95
CA ILE A 76 -0.92 -7.71 -2.72
C ILE A 76 -0.97 -9.23 -2.84
N LEU A 77 -1.49 -9.75 -3.94
CA LEU A 77 -1.59 -11.21 -4.16
C LEU A 77 -0.23 -11.90 -4.01
N MET A 78 0.82 -11.32 -4.59
CA MET A 78 2.17 -11.86 -4.50
C MET A 78 2.84 -11.55 -3.16
N GLY A 79 2.83 -10.28 -2.74
CA GLY A 79 3.59 -9.81 -1.60
C GLY A 79 3.02 -10.26 -0.25
N VAL A 80 1.69 -10.23 -0.07
CA VAL A 80 1.06 -10.63 1.19
C VAL A 80 1.23 -12.12 1.44
N SER A 81 1.09 -12.96 0.40
CA SER A 81 1.29 -14.41 0.54
C SER A 81 2.70 -14.73 1.06
N VAL A 82 3.72 -14.12 0.45
CA VAL A 82 5.12 -14.28 0.88
C VAL A 82 5.34 -13.69 2.28
N ALA A 83 4.76 -12.51 2.56
CA ALA A 83 4.92 -11.84 3.84
C ALA A 83 4.34 -12.65 5.01
N ILE A 84 3.14 -13.23 4.85
CA ILE A 84 2.51 -14.06 5.89
C ILE A 84 3.36 -15.30 6.16
N LEU A 85 3.78 -16.02 5.11
CA LEU A 85 4.64 -17.20 5.27
C LEU A 85 5.97 -16.86 5.96
N THR A 86 6.59 -15.74 5.56
CA THR A 86 7.81 -15.23 6.20
C THR A 86 7.57 -14.90 7.68
N SER A 87 6.45 -14.27 8.01
CA SER A 87 6.11 -13.93 9.40
C SER A 87 5.89 -15.16 10.27
N VAL A 88 5.19 -16.17 9.75
CA VAL A 88 4.99 -17.44 10.44
C VAL A 88 6.34 -18.15 10.64
N PHE A 89 7.18 -18.19 9.61
CA PHE A 89 8.52 -18.75 9.71
C PHE A 89 9.35 -18.04 10.80
N LEU A 90 9.41 -16.70 10.78
CA LEU A 90 10.18 -15.93 11.76
C LEU A 90 9.68 -16.12 13.20
N SER A 91 8.36 -16.18 13.37
CA SER A 91 7.73 -16.25 14.70
C SER A 91 7.83 -17.63 15.35
N ARG A 92 7.74 -18.73 14.57
CA ARG A 92 7.52 -20.07 15.10
C ARG A 92 8.49 -21.16 14.62
N TYR A 93 9.20 -20.94 13.50
CA TYR A 93 10.08 -21.93 12.88
C TYR A 93 11.55 -21.50 12.82
N CYS A 94 11.83 -20.20 12.89
CA CYS A 94 13.19 -19.69 12.70
C CYS A 94 14.10 -20.04 13.90
N PRO A 95 15.23 -20.70 13.70
CA PRO A 95 16.21 -20.91 14.75
C PRO A 95 16.72 -19.58 15.30
N LYS A 96 16.88 -19.47 16.63
CA LYS A 96 17.32 -18.22 17.30
C LYS A 96 18.60 -17.62 16.71
N LYS A 97 19.52 -18.46 16.19
CA LYS A 97 20.76 -18.00 15.55
C LYS A 97 20.53 -17.23 14.24
N PHE A 98 19.50 -17.59 13.47
CA PHE A 98 19.20 -16.98 12.17
C PHE A 98 18.17 -15.86 12.26
N TYR A 99 17.35 -15.84 13.32
CA TYR A 99 16.31 -14.83 13.50
C TYR A 99 16.84 -13.40 13.39
N GLY A 100 17.95 -13.07 14.07
CA GLY A 100 18.54 -11.75 14.04
C GLY A 100 18.98 -11.33 12.63
N ILE A 101 19.57 -12.24 11.85
CA ILE A 101 20.03 -11.98 10.48
C ILE A 101 18.82 -11.73 9.56
N CYS A 102 17.82 -12.59 9.58
CA CYS A 102 16.61 -12.44 8.77
C CYS A 102 15.85 -11.16 9.11
N LYS A 103 15.67 -10.88 10.41
CA LYS A 103 14.99 -9.66 10.88
C LYS A 103 15.74 -8.40 10.49
N SER A 104 17.06 -8.38 10.61
CA SER A 104 17.89 -7.26 10.18
C SER A 104 17.78 -7.05 8.67
N GLY A 105 17.78 -8.11 7.86
CA GLY A 105 17.58 -8.02 6.42
C GLY A 105 16.23 -7.37 6.06
N ILE A 106 15.14 -7.79 6.70
CA ILE A 106 13.81 -7.20 6.49
C ILE A 106 13.77 -5.74 6.92
N ASN A 107 14.39 -5.41 8.06
CA ASN A 107 14.45 -4.01 8.54
C ASN A 107 15.29 -3.12 7.61
N LEU A 108 16.37 -3.63 7.04
CA LEU A 108 17.16 -2.91 6.04
C LEU A 108 16.32 -2.61 4.79
N MET A 109 15.52 -3.58 4.31
CA MET A 109 14.59 -3.34 3.21
C MET A 109 13.60 -2.21 3.51
N ALA A 110 13.10 -2.10 4.75
CA ALA A 110 12.21 -1.01 5.15
C ALA A 110 12.88 0.37 5.09
N GLY A 111 14.19 0.44 5.28
CA GLY A 111 14.96 1.68 5.24
C GLY A 111 15.35 2.17 3.84
N ILE A 112 15.21 1.36 2.81
CA ILE A 112 15.56 1.73 1.43
C ILE A 112 14.52 2.73 0.88
N PRO A 113 14.93 3.93 0.39
CA PRO A 113 14.02 4.87 -0.26
C PRO A 113 13.33 4.27 -1.49
N SER A 114 12.07 4.60 -1.72
CA SER A 114 11.29 4.04 -2.84
C SER A 114 11.90 4.33 -4.22
N ILE A 115 12.54 5.49 -4.38
CA ILE A 115 13.23 5.84 -5.62
C ILE A 115 14.39 4.88 -5.94
N VAL A 116 15.09 4.38 -4.91
CA VAL A 116 16.19 3.40 -5.09
C VAL A 116 15.61 2.06 -5.56
N TYR A 117 14.48 1.63 -5.00
CA TYR A 117 13.75 0.47 -5.51
C TYR A 117 13.32 0.65 -6.96
N GLY A 118 12.80 1.84 -7.32
CA GLY A 118 12.41 2.17 -8.69
C GLY A 118 13.60 2.11 -9.65
N PHE A 119 14.75 2.67 -9.24
CA PHE A 119 15.98 2.62 -10.03
C PHE A 119 16.51 1.18 -10.21
N PHE A 120 16.53 0.39 -9.13
CA PHE A 120 16.85 -1.04 -9.21
C PHE A 120 15.89 -1.77 -10.16
N GLY A 121 14.58 -1.50 -10.03
CA GLY A 121 13.57 -2.06 -10.92
C GLY A 121 13.83 -1.72 -12.39
N LEU A 122 14.20 -0.46 -12.67
CA LEU A 122 14.47 0.01 -14.02
C LEU A 122 15.73 -0.65 -14.64
N VAL A 123 16.78 -0.80 -13.83
CA VAL A 123 18.08 -1.31 -14.33
C VAL A 123 18.15 -2.83 -14.37
N VAL A 124 17.46 -3.52 -13.45
CA VAL A 124 17.57 -4.98 -13.29
C VAL A 124 16.26 -5.68 -13.72
N ILE A 125 15.11 -5.29 -13.13
CA ILE A 125 13.85 -6.04 -13.32
C ILE A 125 13.27 -5.78 -14.72
N VAL A 126 13.29 -4.54 -15.20
CA VAL A 126 12.77 -4.16 -16.52
C VAL A 126 13.48 -4.91 -17.66
N PRO A 127 14.82 -4.94 -17.74
CA PRO A 127 15.53 -5.72 -18.77
C PRO A 127 15.25 -7.23 -18.65
N LEU A 128 15.20 -7.76 -17.44
CA LEU A 128 14.87 -9.18 -17.21
C LEU A 128 13.47 -9.50 -17.73
N MET A 129 12.49 -8.66 -17.41
CA MET A 129 11.12 -8.83 -17.89
C MET A 129 11.00 -8.66 -19.41
N ALA A 130 11.77 -7.76 -20.00
CA ALA A 130 11.83 -7.60 -21.46
C ALA A 130 12.34 -8.87 -22.14
N GLN A 131 13.38 -9.51 -21.60
CA GLN A 131 13.91 -10.78 -22.10
C GLN A 131 12.89 -11.93 -21.97
N LEU A 132 12.19 -12.01 -20.83
CA LEU A 132 11.23 -13.07 -20.55
C LEU A 132 9.94 -12.94 -21.37
N THR A 133 9.49 -11.73 -21.63
CA THR A 133 8.21 -11.48 -22.30
C THR A 133 8.33 -11.20 -23.81
N GLY A 134 9.55 -10.92 -24.29
CA GLY A 134 9.79 -10.49 -25.68
C GLY A 134 9.19 -9.11 -26.00
N LYS A 135 8.81 -8.33 -24.97
CA LYS A 135 8.17 -7.01 -25.08
C LYS A 135 8.95 -5.96 -24.25
N ASN A 136 8.46 -4.72 -24.30
CA ASN A 136 8.99 -3.69 -23.40
C ASN A 136 8.75 -4.12 -21.93
N GLY A 137 9.83 -4.16 -21.12
CA GLY A 137 9.78 -4.59 -19.73
C GLY A 137 9.09 -3.60 -18.77
N ASN A 138 8.79 -2.36 -19.20
CA ASN A 138 8.03 -1.39 -18.41
C ASN A 138 6.53 -1.75 -18.45
N THR A 139 6.10 -2.58 -17.52
CA THR A 139 4.78 -3.22 -17.56
C THR A 139 4.10 -3.20 -16.18
N MET A 140 2.78 -3.48 -16.19
CA MET A 140 1.99 -3.71 -14.98
C MET A 140 2.65 -4.79 -14.10
N LEU A 141 3.07 -5.91 -14.70
CA LEU A 141 3.64 -7.03 -13.96
C LEU A 141 4.95 -6.64 -13.27
N THR A 142 5.83 -5.92 -13.97
CA THR A 142 7.10 -5.41 -13.41
C THR A 142 6.84 -4.49 -12.21
N ALA A 143 5.90 -3.56 -12.34
CA ALA A 143 5.51 -2.66 -11.27
C ALA A 143 4.92 -3.45 -10.08
N SER A 144 4.09 -4.45 -10.32
CA SER A 144 3.48 -5.26 -9.27
C SER A 144 4.49 -6.12 -8.52
N ILE A 145 5.48 -6.70 -9.21
CA ILE A 145 6.57 -7.46 -8.58
C ILE A 145 7.40 -6.55 -7.66
N LEU A 146 7.79 -5.37 -8.14
CA LEU A 146 8.57 -4.44 -7.32
C LEU A 146 7.77 -3.97 -6.10
N LEU A 147 6.49 -3.61 -6.27
CA LEU A 147 5.60 -3.25 -5.17
C LEU A 147 5.43 -4.39 -4.17
N ALA A 148 5.30 -5.64 -4.65
CA ALA A 148 5.21 -6.81 -3.78
C ALA A 148 6.43 -6.91 -2.85
N VAL A 149 7.64 -6.70 -3.40
CA VAL A 149 8.87 -6.67 -2.60
C VAL A 149 8.87 -5.51 -1.60
N MET A 150 8.43 -4.33 -2.01
CA MET A 150 8.42 -3.12 -1.17
C MET A 150 7.43 -3.19 0.01
N ILE A 151 6.33 -3.92 -0.11
CA ILE A 151 5.36 -4.07 0.98
C ILE A 151 5.77 -5.15 2.00
N LEU A 152 6.67 -6.08 1.64
CA LEU A 152 7.09 -7.19 2.51
C LEU A 152 7.50 -6.71 3.91
N PRO A 153 8.39 -5.74 4.10
CA PRO A 153 8.84 -5.35 5.44
C PRO A 153 7.69 -4.87 6.33
N THR A 154 6.75 -4.13 5.75
CA THR A 154 5.60 -3.58 6.48
C THR A 154 4.65 -4.68 6.93
N VAL A 155 4.28 -5.57 6.02
CA VAL A 155 3.35 -6.68 6.31
C VAL A 155 4.00 -7.68 7.25
N VAL A 156 5.27 -8.06 7.01
CA VAL A 156 6.01 -8.98 7.88
C VAL A 156 6.13 -8.41 9.29
N GLY A 157 6.52 -7.14 9.43
CA GLY A 157 6.74 -6.54 10.75
C GLY A 157 5.49 -6.57 11.64
N VAL A 158 4.33 -6.21 11.07
CA VAL A 158 3.06 -6.19 11.81
C VAL A 158 2.53 -7.61 12.05
N THR A 159 2.57 -8.47 11.04
CA THR A 159 2.08 -9.84 11.12
C THR A 159 2.90 -10.67 12.11
N GLU A 160 4.23 -10.56 12.07
CA GLU A 160 5.12 -11.25 13.01
C GLU A 160 4.85 -10.81 14.45
N SER A 161 4.72 -9.50 14.68
CA SER A 161 4.38 -8.96 16.01
C SER A 161 3.04 -9.50 16.50
N ALA A 162 2.04 -9.57 15.63
CA ALA A 162 0.72 -10.11 15.96
C ALA A 162 0.79 -11.62 16.35
N ILE A 163 1.53 -12.43 15.59
CA ILE A 163 1.70 -13.86 15.87
C ILE A 163 2.47 -14.08 17.17
N THR A 164 3.48 -13.25 17.44
CA THR A 164 4.29 -13.34 18.65
C THR A 164 3.50 -12.88 19.89
N SER A 165 2.53 -12.00 19.74
CA SER A 165 1.68 -11.49 20.83
C SER A 165 0.61 -12.49 21.27
N VAL A 166 0.37 -13.57 20.54
CA VAL A 166 -0.56 -14.63 20.97
C VAL A 166 -0.01 -15.31 22.21
N PRO A 167 -0.81 -15.43 23.31
CA PRO A 167 -0.37 -16.11 24.53
C PRO A 167 0.09 -17.53 24.25
N GLU A 168 1.21 -17.93 24.85
CA GLU A 168 1.81 -19.27 24.63
C GLU A 168 0.85 -20.41 25.05
N SER A 169 -0.08 -20.13 25.97
CA SER A 169 -1.12 -21.07 26.38
C SER A 169 -1.97 -21.64 25.24
N TYR A 170 -2.20 -20.85 24.15
CA TYR A 170 -2.91 -21.35 22.96
C TYR A 170 -2.12 -22.45 22.26
N TYR A 171 -0.82 -22.28 22.16
CA TYR A 171 0.08 -23.26 21.56
C TYR A 171 0.20 -24.51 22.45
N GLU A 172 0.45 -24.32 23.75
CA GLU A 172 0.60 -25.41 24.72
C GLU A 172 -0.68 -26.25 24.88
N ALA A 173 -1.86 -25.57 24.93
CA ALA A 173 -3.14 -26.27 24.99
C ALA A 173 -3.38 -27.14 23.74
N SER A 174 -3.03 -26.66 22.57
CA SER A 174 -3.14 -27.42 21.31
C SER A 174 -2.22 -28.63 21.31
N LEU A 175 -0.97 -28.53 21.81
CA LEU A 175 -0.05 -29.64 21.97
C LEU A 175 -0.57 -30.66 23.01
N GLY A 176 -1.15 -30.17 24.11
CA GLY A 176 -1.75 -31.02 25.15
C GLY A 176 -2.92 -31.87 24.65
N LEU A 177 -3.62 -31.40 23.60
CA LEU A 177 -4.66 -32.16 22.88
C LEU A 177 -4.07 -33.14 21.83
N GLY A 178 -2.75 -33.24 21.70
CA GLY A 178 -2.08 -34.15 20.77
C GLY A 178 -1.81 -33.58 19.38
N ALA A 179 -2.00 -32.28 19.17
CA ALA A 179 -1.64 -31.67 17.90
C ALA A 179 -0.13 -31.62 17.68
N THR A 180 0.31 -31.73 16.44
CA THR A 180 1.72 -31.51 16.06
C THR A 180 2.07 -30.01 16.11
N HIS A 181 3.38 -29.69 16.14
CA HIS A 181 3.85 -28.32 16.09
C HIS A 181 3.20 -27.51 14.95
N SER A 182 3.19 -28.04 13.73
CA SER A 182 2.60 -27.37 12.58
C SER A 182 1.08 -27.18 12.71
N GLN A 183 0.37 -28.19 13.24
CA GLN A 183 -1.07 -28.09 13.51
C GLN A 183 -1.35 -26.99 14.55
N SER A 184 -0.60 -26.95 15.64
CA SER A 184 -0.75 -25.92 16.68
C SER A 184 -0.49 -24.52 16.13
N VAL A 185 0.53 -24.35 15.28
CA VAL A 185 0.82 -23.05 14.66
C VAL A 185 -0.29 -22.62 13.71
N PHE A 186 -0.69 -23.47 12.76
CA PHE A 186 -1.62 -23.05 11.70
C PHE A 186 -3.10 -23.08 12.13
N PHE A 187 -3.49 -23.91 13.08
CA PHE A 187 -4.89 -24.04 13.50
C PHE A 187 -5.23 -23.39 14.86
N ALA A 188 -4.22 -23.04 15.68
CA ALA A 188 -4.46 -22.33 16.93
C ALA A 188 -3.83 -20.94 16.94
N VAL A 189 -2.51 -20.80 16.70
CA VAL A 189 -1.79 -19.55 16.86
C VAL A 189 -2.10 -18.55 15.73
N VAL A 190 -2.02 -18.94 14.46
CA VAL A 190 -2.28 -18.06 13.31
C VAL A 190 -3.72 -17.57 13.30
N PRO A 191 -4.76 -18.39 13.52
CA PRO A 191 -6.12 -17.90 13.67
C PRO A 191 -6.32 -16.93 14.84
N ALA A 192 -5.67 -17.16 15.98
CA ALA A 192 -5.72 -16.24 17.11
C ALA A 192 -5.08 -14.87 16.79
N ALA A 193 -4.09 -14.81 15.87
CA ALA A 193 -3.46 -13.58 15.40
C ALA A 193 -4.21 -12.90 14.25
N LYS A 194 -5.36 -13.41 13.80
CA LYS A 194 -6.04 -12.99 12.56
C LYS A 194 -6.27 -11.46 12.44
N SER A 195 -6.65 -10.81 13.55
CA SER A 195 -6.88 -9.35 13.55
C SER A 195 -5.62 -8.54 13.27
N GLY A 196 -4.49 -8.94 13.85
CA GLY A 196 -3.21 -8.29 13.61
C GLY A 196 -2.65 -8.60 12.22
N ILE A 197 -2.85 -9.81 11.71
CA ILE A 197 -2.51 -10.18 10.32
C ILE A 197 -3.28 -9.29 9.34
N LEU A 198 -4.60 -9.13 9.54
CA LEU A 198 -5.41 -8.24 8.73
C LEU A 198 -4.93 -6.79 8.80
N ALA A 199 -4.55 -6.30 9.99
CA ALA A 199 -3.99 -4.95 10.14
C ALA A 199 -2.69 -4.80 9.32
N GLY A 200 -1.80 -5.79 9.33
CA GLY A 200 -0.59 -5.81 8.50
C GLY A 200 -0.90 -5.75 7.00
N ILE A 201 -1.90 -6.51 6.54
CA ILE A 201 -2.36 -6.50 5.15
C ILE A 201 -2.87 -5.12 4.76
N VAL A 202 -3.71 -4.48 5.60
CA VAL A 202 -4.24 -3.13 5.35
C VAL A 202 -3.15 -2.09 5.20
N LEU A 203 -2.15 -2.13 6.09
CA LEU A 203 -1.00 -1.24 6.00
C LEU A 203 -0.21 -1.48 4.70
N GLY A 204 -0.04 -2.73 4.29
CA GLY A 204 0.57 -3.09 3.02
C GLY A 204 -0.22 -2.55 1.81
N ILE A 205 -1.55 -2.68 1.83
CA ILE A 205 -2.44 -2.12 0.80
C ILE A 205 -2.29 -0.59 0.71
N GLY A 206 -2.38 0.09 1.84
CA GLY A 206 -2.22 1.55 1.90
C GLY A 206 -0.89 2.02 1.33
N ARG A 207 0.20 1.31 1.66
CA ARG A 207 1.54 1.58 1.12
C ARG A 207 1.61 1.35 -0.39
N ALA A 208 1.04 0.24 -0.89
CA ALA A 208 1.06 -0.10 -2.32
C ALA A 208 0.28 0.91 -3.17
N ILE A 209 -0.91 1.33 -2.73
CA ILE A 209 -1.74 2.32 -3.45
C ILE A 209 -1.07 3.69 -3.48
N GLY A 210 -0.41 4.07 -2.37
CA GLY A 210 0.27 5.36 -2.24
C GLY A 210 1.63 5.42 -2.93
N GLU A 211 2.19 4.27 -3.37
CA GLU A 211 3.51 4.27 -3.99
C GLU A 211 3.50 5.00 -5.34
N THR A 212 4.44 5.90 -5.47
CA THR A 212 4.49 6.80 -6.63
C THR A 212 5.81 6.71 -7.37
N MET A 213 6.92 6.95 -6.66
CA MET A 213 8.23 7.15 -7.30
C MET A 213 8.76 5.87 -7.96
N ALA A 214 8.65 4.74 -7.30
CA ALA A 214 9.05 3.47 -7.87
C ALA A 214 8.18 3.10 -9.08
N VAL A 215 6.86 3.31 -8.99
CA VAL A 215 5.91 2.98 -10.06
C VAL A 215 6.15 3.85 -11.31
N ILE A 216 6.40 5.16 -11.15
CA ILE A 216 6.71 6.06 -12.26
C ILE A 216 7.89 5.55 -13.10
N MET A 217 8.89 4.98 -12.47
CA MET A 217 10.10 4.53 -13.16
C MET A 217 9.89 3.28 -14.02
N ILE A 218 8.95 2.40 -13.64
CA ILE A 218 8.88 1.04 -14.22
C ILE A 218 7.52 0.65 -14.81
N ALA A 219 6.45 1.43 -14.56
CA ALA A 219 5.10 1.08 -15.02
C ALA A 219 4.81 1.47 -16.48
N GLY A 220 5.71 2.20 -17.15
CA GLY A 220 5.55 2.64 -18.52
C GLY A 220 4.66 3.86 -18.74
N ASN A 221 3.98 4.36 -17.72
CA ASN A 221 3.25 5.65 -17.64
C ASN A 221 2.25 5.94 -18.76
N GLN A 222 1.61 4.92 -19.34
CA GLN A 222 0.66 5.07 -20.43
C GLN A 222 -0.74 5.40 -19.90
N PRO A 223 -1.33 6.58 -20.24
CA PRO A 223 -2.64 7.00 -19.75
C PRO A 223 -3.77 6.38 -20.57
N ARG A 224 -3.78 5.05 -20.70
CA ARG A 224 -4.78 4.28 -21.44
C ARG A 224 -5.20 3.07 -20.64
N MET A 225 -6.38 2.50 -20.97
CA MET A 225 -6.86 1.26 -20.37
C MET A 225 -5.83 0.14 -20.59
N PRO A 226 -5.39 -0.55 -19.53
CA PRO A 226 -4.49 -1.69 -19.66
C PRO A 226 -5.24 -2.86 -20.34
N LYS A 227 -4.64 -3.42 -21.38
CA LYS A 227 -5.21 -4.57 -22.12
C LYS A 227 -4.64 -5.90 -21.62
N GLY A 228 -3.59 -5.86 -20.81
CA GLY A 228 -2.94 -7.05 -20.26
C GLY A 228 -1.87 -6.72 -19.23
N ILE A 229 -1.43 -7.75 -18.51
CA ILE A 229 -0.42 -7.61 -17.42
C ILE A 229 0.98 -7.26 -17.95
N THR A 230 1.25 -7.52 -19.23
CA THR A 230 2.53 -7.22 -19.90
C THR A 230 2.53 -5.88 -20.63
N GLU A 231 1.55 -5.04 -20.41
CA GLU A 231 1.50 -3.68 -20.96
C GLU A 231 1.79 -2.62 -19.90
N GLY A 232 2.26 -1.46 -20.38
CA GLY A 232 2.46 -0.28 -19.55
C GLY A 232 1.13 0.36 -19.18
N LEU A 233 1.07 0.94 -17.99
CA LEU A 233 -0.07 1.67 -17.47
C LEU A 233 0.36 2.91 -16.69
N ARG A 234 -0.63 3.71 -16.28
CA ARG A 234 -0.41 4.84 -15.38
C ARG A 234 -1.33 4.70 -14.16
N THR A 235 -0.78 4.91 -12.96
CA THR A 235 -1.57 4.99 -11.71
C THR A 235 -2.05 6.41 -11.45
N MET A 236 -3.03 6.58 -10.55
CA MET A 236 -3.51 7.91 -10.13
C MET A 236 -2.39 8.75 -9.52
N THR A 237 -1.56 8.16 -8.65
CA THR A 237 -0.41 8.82 -8.03
C THR A 237 0.62 9.26 -9.07
N ALA A 238 0.95 8.37 -10.01
CA ALA A 238 1.87 8.67 -11.11
C ALA A 238 1.34 9.80 -12.01
N ASN A 239 0.03 9.83 -12.31
CA ASN A 239 -0.58 10.88 -13.11
C ASN A 239 -0.43 12.26 -12.48
N ILE A 240 -0.67 12.35 -11.17
CA ILE A 240 -0.54 13.61 -10.42
C ILE A 240 0.91 14.11 -10.47
N VAL A 241 1.87 13.25 -10.11
CA VAL A 241 3.28 13.66 -9.97
C VAL A 241 3.92 13.98 -11.32
N LEU A 242 3.61 13.21 -12.36
CA LEU A 242 4.19 13.43 -13.69
C LEU A 242 3.76 14.75 -14.31
N GLU A 243 2.52 15.18 -14.07
CA GLU A 243 1.94 16.33 -14.77
C GLU A 243 1.82 17.60 -13.91
N MET A 244 1.86 17.49 -12.58
CA MET A 244 1.67 18.62 -11.66
C MET A 244 2.68 19.75 -11.87
N GLY A 245 3.91 19.43 -12.27
CA GLY A 245 4.99 20.40 -12.42
C GLY A 245 4.77 21.43 -13.55
N TYR A 246 3.99 21.07 -14.58
CA TYR A 246 3.71 21.95 -15.73
C TYR A 246 2.21 22.23 -15.93
N ALA A 247 1.35 21.64 -15.11
CA ALA A 247 -0.08 21.83 -15.20
C ALA A 247 -0.51 23.23 -14.75
N SER A 248 -1.43 23.86 -15.50
CA SER A 248 -2.02 25.14 -15.18
C SER A 248 -3.55 25.13 -15.40
N GLY A 249 -4.26 26.08 -14.79
CA GLY A 249 -5.71 26.23 -14.96
C GLY A 249 -6.48 24.94 -14.66
N LEU A 250 -7.41 24.58 -15.54
CA LEU A 250 -8.28 23.41 -15.37
C LEU A 250 -7.50 22.08 -15.32
N HIS A 251 -6.35 21.99 -16.00
CA HIS A 251 -5.49 20.81 -15.95
C HIS A 251 -4.96 20.57 -14.51
N ARG A 252 -4.46 21.64 -13.86
CA ARG A 252 -4.00 21.54 -12.47
C ARG A 252 -5.14 21.20 -11.51
N GLU A 253 -6.31 21.81 -11.72
CA GLU A 253 -7.51 21.50 -10.93
C GLU A 253 -7.94 20.03 -11.10
N ALA A 254 -7.86 19.47 -12.32
CA ALA A 254 -8.15 18.07 -12.60
C ALA A 254 -7.17 17.10 -11.92
N LEU A 255 -5.89 17.46 -11.80
CA LEU A 255 -4.92 16.66 -11.04
C LEU A 255 -5.21 16.67 -9.54
N ILE A 256 -5.60 17.83 -8.98
CA ILE A 256 -6.05 17.93 -7.58
C ILE A 256 -7.33 17.10 -7.39
N ALA A 257 -8.27 17.16 -8.35
CA ALA A 257 -9.46 16.32 -8.35
C ALA A 257 -9.13 14.81 -8.37
N THR A 258 -8.11 14.41 -9.13
CA THR A 258 -7.59 13.02 -9.08
C THR A 258 -7.09 12.65 -7.68
N GLY A 259 -6.47 13.60 -6.97
CA GLY A 259 -6.08 13.45 -5.57
C GLY A 259 -7.28 13.25 -4.64
N VAL A 260 -8.41 13.97 -4.85
CA VAL A 260 -9.66 13.75 -4.10
C VAL A 260 -10.18 12.32 -4.31
N VAL A 261 -10.21 11.86 -5.56
CA VAL A 261 -10.67 10.49 -5.89
C VAL A 261 -9.75 9.45 -5.24
N LEU A 262 -8.44 9.64 -5.28
CA LEU A 262 -7.47 8.76 -4.61
C LEU A 262 -7.69 8.73 -3.10
N PHE A 263 -7.89 9.88 -2.47
CA PHE A 263 -8.15 9.98 -1.03
C PHE A 263 -9.41 9.21 -0.62
N VAL A 264 -10.52 9.45 -1.35
CA VAL A 264 -11.79 8.74 -1.11
C VAL A 264 -11.64 7.23 -1.35
N PHE A 265 -10.90 6.82 -2.38
CA PHE A 265 -10.63 5.43 -2.70
C PHE A 265 -9.87 4.72 -1.55
N ILE A 266 -8.80 5.34 -1.04
CA ILE A 266 -8.03 4.81 0.10
C ILE A 266 -8.90 4.74 1.36
N LEU A 267 -9.73 5.76 1.61
CA LEU A 267 -10.64 5.81 2.74
C LEU A 267 -11.67 4.68 2.68
N LEU A 268 -12.26 4.43 1.52
CA LEU A 268 -13.22 3.33 1.31
C LEU A 268 -12.57 1.96 1.54
N ILE A 269 -11.35 1.74 1.06
CA ILE A 269 -10.62 0.49 1.32
C ILE A 269 -10.38 0.32 2.82
N ASN A 270 -9.86 1.34 3.50
CA ASN A 270 -9.58 1.27 4.93
C ASN A 270 -10.85 1.01 5.75
N LEU A 271 -11.97 1.67 5.40
CA LEU A 271 -13.27 1.42 6.04
C LEU A 271 -13.78 0.00 5.80
N SER A 272 -13.69 -0.49 4.56
CA SER A 272 -14.14 -1.84 4.21
C SER A 272 -13.39 -2.90 5.01
N VAL A 273 -12.08 -2.77 5.13
CA VAL A 273 -11.27 -3.71 5.90
C VAL A 273 -11.50 -3.56 7.41
N SER A 274 -11.68 -2.33 7.90
CA SER A 274 -12.03 -2.08 9.31
C SER A 274 -13.37 -2.72 9.68
N MET A 275 -14.37 -2.66 8.79
CA MET A 275 -15.67 -3.32 8.98
C MET A 275 -15.53 -4.85 9.00
N LEU A 276 -14.70 -5.42 8.13
CA LEU A 276 -14.42 -6.85 8.14
C LEU A 276 -13.76 -7.28 9.46
N ASN A 277 -12.82 -6.48 9.96
CA ASN A 277 -12.12 -6.77 11.21
C ASN A 277 -13.05 -6.73 12.43
N ARG A 278 -14.02 -5.83 12.46
CA ARG A 278 -15.03 -5.77 13.53
C ARG A 278 -15.93 -7.01 13.55
N ARG A 279 -16.36 -7.52 12.39
CA ARG A 279 -17.20 -8.74 12.31
C ARG A 279 -16.46 -9.99 12.80
N VAL A 280 -15.16 -10.02 12.64
CA VAL A 280 -14.28 -11.09 13.11
C VAL A 280 -14.16 -11.11 14.65
N HIS A 281 -14.31 -9.96 15.30
CA HIS A 281 -14.25 -9.83 16.78
C HIS A 281 -15.58 -10.16 17.50
N TYR A 282 -16.72 -10.13 16.78
CA TYR A 282 -18.05 -10.42 17.32
C TYR A 282 -18.55 -11.85 17.00
N GLY A 283 -17.76 -12.66 16.33
CA GLY A 283 -18.10 -14.02 15.92
C GLY A 283 -17.42 -15.13 16.72
N ASP A 284 -16.70 -14.76 17.78
CA ASP A 284 -16.13 -15.68 18.77
C ASP A 284 -16.88 -15.48 20.11
#